data_7d86acf653ff7b068159e90901b9f288
#
_entry.id   7d86acf653ff7b068159e90901b9f288
#
_cell.length_a   1.000
_cell.length_b   1.000
_cell.length_c   1.000
_cell.angle_alpha   90.00
_cell.angle_beta   90.00
_cell.angle_gamma   90.00
#
_symmetry.space_group_name_H-M   'P 1'
#
loop_
_entity.id
_entity.type
_entity.pdbx_description
1 polymer ?
#
loop_
_entity_poly.entity_id
_entity_poly.type
_entity_poly.pdbx_seq_one_letter_code
_entity_poly.pdbx_strand_id
1 'polypeptide(L)'
;MIHILGSESNSSLTNVQEGDSQPNAIDLRLDKVFALYPKTFEISNDHKVHRGTEEWQPDEEGYFNLQAGSYEVVMENIIHVGADEAGWVITRSTLNRNGLFLTSGLYDSGYHGVMAGMLHLSLIHI
;
A
#
# COMPACT_ATOMS: atom_id res chain seq x y z
N MET A 1 -7.93 -12.75 18.85
CA MET A 1 -8.01 -11.89 17.64
C MET A 1 -9.26 -12.31 16.87
N ILE A 2 -10.08 -11.36 16.51
CA ILE A 2 -11.29 -11.58 15.71
C ILE A 2 -11.00 -11.12 14.29
N HIS A 3 -11.25 -11.98 13.31
CA HIS A 3 -11.19 -11.62 11.91
C HIS A 3 -12.59 -11.28 11.43
N ILE A 4 -12.74 -10.08 10.91
CA ILE A 4 -14.01 -9.60 10.36
C ILE A 4 -13.99 -9.83 8.86
N LEU A 5 -14.98 -10.53 8.34
CA LEU A 5 -15.14 -10.68 6.89
C LEU A 5 -15.42 -9.33 6.25
N GLY A 6 -14.91 -9.11 5.05
CA GLY A 6 -15.06 -7.83 4.33
C GLY A 6 -16.51 -7.38 4.22
N SER A 7 -17.45 -8.32 4.02
CA SER A 7 -18.89 -8.05 3.94
C SER A 7 -19.53 -7.67 5.30
N GLU A 8 -18.86 -7.92 6.42
CA GLU A 8 -19.34 -7.63 7.77
C GLU A 8 -18.63 -6.44 8.40
N SER A 9 -17.67 -5.86 7.71
CA SER A 9 -16.90 -4.72 8.18
C SER A 9 -17.74 -3.43 8.22
N ASN A 10 -17.49 -2.60 9.22
CA ASN A 10 -18.01 -1.25 9.31
C ASN A 10 -17.11 -0.22 8.61
N SER A 11 -15.98 -0.66 8.09
CA SER A 11 -15.10 0.18 7.27
C SER A 11 -15.60 0.26 5.84
N SER A 12 -15.23 1.31 5.14
CA SER A 12 -15.58 1.49 3.73
C SER A 12 -14.36 1.83 2.89
N LEU A 13 -14.40 1.40 1.65
CA LEU A 13 -13.39 1.69 0.63
C LEU A 13 -14.06 2.25 -0.62
N THR A 14 -13.44 3.27 -1.20
CA THR A 14 -13.84 3.78 -2.53
C THR A 14 -13.21 2.93 -3.63
N ASN A 15 -13.72 3.06 -4.85
CA ASN A 15 -13.18 2.42 -6.07
C ASN A 15 -13.08 0.89 -5.99
N VAL A 16 -13.92 0.25 -5.20
CA VAL A 16 -14.02 -1.21 -5.16
C VAL A 16 -14.88 -1.67 -6.33
N GLN A 17 -14.34 -2.54 -7.14
CA GLN A 17 -15.02 -3.10 -8.31
C GLN A 17 -15.50 -4.52 -8.04
N GLU A 18 -16.35 -5.01 -8.94
CA GLU A 18 -16.81 -6.39 -8.89
C GLU A 18 -15.62 -7.35 -8.88
N GLY A 19 -15.61 -8.29 -7.95
CA GLY A 19 -14.54 -9.28 -7.78
C GLY A 19 -13.40 -8.84 -6.86
N ASP A 20 -13.35 -7.59 -6.42
CA ASP A 20 -12.29 -7.11 -5.50
C ASP A 20 -12.49 -7.60 -4.07
N SER A 21 -13.73 -7.82 -3.65
CA SER A 21 -14.03 -8.32 -2.30
C SER A 21 -13.70 -9.80 -2.17
N GLN A 22 -12.82 -10.12 -1.24
CA GLN A 22 -12.41 -11.48 -0.89
C GLN A 22 -12.94 -11.83 0.50
N PRO A 23 -12.94 -13.10 0.93
CA PRO A 23 -13.49 -13.50 2.23
C PRO A 23 -12.89 -12.76 3.43
N ASN A 24 -11.59 -12.45 3.39
CA ASN A 24 -10.89 -11.83 4.53
C ASN A 24 -10.18 -10.52 4.19
N ALA A 25 -10.32 -10.05 2.95
CA ALA A 25 -9.62 -8.87 2.48
C ALA A 25 -10.34 -8.25 1.29
N ILE A 26 -9.91 -7.07 0.90
CA ILE A 26 -10.36 -6.40 -0.33
C ILE A 26 -9.13 -6.10 -1.17
N ASP A 27 -9.17 -6.49 -2.44
CA ASP A 27 -8.11 -6.18 -3.38
C ASP A 27 -8.08 -4.68 -3.66
N LEU A 28 -6.90 -4.08 -3.55
CA LEU A 28 -6.68 -2.67 -3.80
C LEU A 28 -6.07 -2.46 -5.19
N ARG A 29 -6.26 -1.27 -5.74
CA ARG A 29 -5.75 -0.90 -7.04
C ARG A 29 -4.65 0.15 -6.91
N LEU A 30 -3.53 -0.12 -7.58
CA LEU A 30 -2.39 0.79 -7.62
C LEU A 30 -2.71 2.01 -8.47
N ASP A 31 -2.39 3.19 -7.95
CA ASP A 31 -2.48 4.47 -8.65
C ASP A 31 -1.10 5.02 -8.97
N LYS A 32 -0.26 5.23 -7.95
CA LYS A 32 1.03 5.91 -8.10
C LYS A 32 2.17 5.14 -7.46
N VAL A 33 3.35 5.29 -8.04
CA VAL A 33 4.61 4.73 -7.55
C VAL A 33 5.64 5.84 -7.41
N PHE A 34 6.33 5.88 -6.28
CA PHE A 34 7.38 6.85 -5.99
C PHE A 34 8.67 6.13 -5.64
N ALA A 35 9.75 6.47 -6.31
CA ALA A 35 11.08 6.02 -5.92
C ALA A 35 11.60 6.87 -4.76
N LEU A 36 12.20 6.23 -3.77
CA LEU A 36 12.83 6.94 -2.65
C LEU A 36 14.19 7.50 -3.06
N TYR A 37 14.46 8.74 -2.71
CA TYR A 37 15.80 9.29 -2.84
C TYR A 37 16.76 8.62 -1.84
N PRO A 38 18.02 8.33 -2.25
CA PRO A 38 19.03 7.77 -1.37
C PRO A 38 19.62 8.86 -0.46
N LYS A 39 18.77 9.53 0.29
CA LYS A 39 19.13 10.60 1.22
C LYS A 39 18.91 10.13 2.66
N THR A 40 19.55 10.82 3.60
CA THR A 40 19.28 10.62 5.01
C THR A 40 17.90 11.14 5.39
N PHE A 41 17.36 10.60 6.45
CA PHE A 41 16.14 11.09 7.08
C PHE A 41 16.39 11.26 8.58
N GLU A 42 15.58 12.10 9.20
CA GLU A 42 15.66 12.34 10.65
C GLU A 42 14.30 12.20 11.28
N ILE A 43 14.23 11.44 12.37
CA ILE A 43 13.01 11.26 13.14
C ILE A 43 13.35 11.51 14.61
N SER A 44 12.70 12.52 15.18
CA SER A 44 12.76 12.83 16.60
C SER A 44 11.34 13.09 17.12
N ASN A 45 11.21 13.35 18.40
CA ASN A 45 9.89 13.66 18.98
C ASN A 45 9.28 14.93 18.38
N ASP A 46 10.11 15.93 18.08
CA ASP A 46 9.66 17.26 17.66
C ASP A 46 9.91 17.54 16.17
N HIS A 47 10.60 16.64 15.48
CA HIS A 47 11.11 16.93 14.14
C HIS A 47 11.16 15.68 13.27
N LYS A 48 10.62 15.80 12.08
CA LYS A 48 10.64 14.72 11.08
C LYS A 48 11.05 15.29 9.72
N VAL A 49 12.15 14.77 9.19
CA VAL A 49 12.61 15.07 7.84
C VAL A 49 12.60 13.77 7.02
N HIS A 50 11.81 13.75 5.99
CA HIS A 50 11.69 12.59 5.10
C HIS A 50 12.75 12.63 4.00
N ARG A 51 13.07 11.47 3.45
CA ARG A 51 14.05 11.32 2.36
C ARG A 51 13.66 12.10 1.10
N GLY A 52 12.39 12.26 0.88
CA GLY A 52 11.87 12.72 -0.41
C GLY A 52 11.72 11.58 -1.40
N THR A 53 10.91 11.82 -2.40
CA THR A 53 10.54 10.83 -3.41
C THR A 53 10.47 11.47 -4.78
N GLU A 54 10.59 10.65 -5.81
CA GLU A 54 10.34 11.02 -7.20
C GLU A 54 9.25 10.12 -7.77
N GLU A 55 8.22 10.71 -8.35
CA GLU A 55 7.14 9.94 -8.97
C GLU A 55 7.67 9.18 -10.18
N TRP A 56 7.44 7.86 -10.17
CA TRP A 56 7.80 6.97 -11.26
C TRP A 56 6.64 6.90 -12.25
N GLN A 57 6.90 7.24 -13.50
CA GLN A 57 5.86 7.25 -14.51
C GLN A 57 5.67 5.87 -15.14
N PRO A 58 4.43 5.46 -15.42
CA PRO A 58 4.19 4.27 -16.22
C PRO A 58 4.60 4.51 -17.68
N ASP A 59 4.83 3.43 -18.40
CA ASP A 59 5.08 3.49 -19.84
C ASP A 59 3.79 3.80 -20.64
N GLU A 60 3.89 3.84 -21.95
CA GLU A 60 2.78 4.17 -22.85
C GLU A 60 1.62 3.14 -22.77
N GLU A 61 1.92 1.93 -22.33
CA GLU A 61 0.93 0.86 -22.14
C GLU A 61 0.36 0.82 -20.73
N GLY A 62 0.82 1.69 -19.83
CA GLY A 62 0.37 1.80 -18.46
C GLY A 62 1.08 0.87 -17.47
N TYR A 63 2.26 0.32 -17.82
CA TYR A 63 3.04 -0.53 -16.94
C TYR A 63 4.13 0.25 -16.21
N PHE A 64 4.30 -0.05 -14.93
CA PHE A 64 5.45 0.41 -14.16
C PHE A 64 6.60 -0.60 -14.30
N ASN A 65 7.70 -0.16 -14.91
CA ASN A 65 8.91 -0.96 -15.08
C ASN A 65 9.87 -0.67 -13.93
N LEU A 66 9.89 -1.52 -12.92
CA LEU A 66 10.63 -1.32 -11.68
C LEU A 66 11.84 -2.24 -11.59
N GLN A 67 12.96 -1.68 -11.11
CA GLN A 67 14.15 -2.43 -10.76
C GLN A 67 14.09 -2.84 -9.29
N ALA A 68 15.01 -3.71 -8.86
CA ALA A 68 15.14 -4.05 -7.44
C ALA A 68 15.30 -2.79 -6.60
N GLY A 69 14.58 -2.70 -5.50
CA GLY A 69 14.58 -1.54 -4.63
C GLY A 69 13.29 -1.39 -3.84
N SER A 70 13.13 -0.23 -3.22
CA SER A 70 11.97 0.10 -2.41
C SER A 70 11.24 1.29 -3.00
N TYR A 71 9.93 1.17 -3.11
CA TYR A 71 9.06 2.18 -3.71
C TYR A 71 7.87 2.45 -2.79
N GLU A 72 7.54 3.72 -2.60
CA GLU A 72 6.24 4.07 -2.02
C GLU A 72 5.17 3.86 -3.10
N VAL A 73 4.13 3.12 -2.75
CA VAL A 73 3.00 2.89 -3.63
C VAL A 73 1.74 3.45 -3.01
N VAL A 74 0.96 4.15 -3.82
CA VAL A 74 -0.29 4.79 -3.41
C VAL A 74 -1.43 4.14 -4.16
N MET A 75 -2.48 3.79 -3.44
CA MET A 75 -3.64 3.11 -4.00
C MET A 75 -4.68 4.12 -4.49
N GLU A 76 -5.50 3.71 -5.45
CA GLU A 76 -6.67 4.49 -5.86
C GLU A 76 -7.73 4.57 -4.77
N ASN A 77 -7.72 3.63 -3.86
CA ASN A 77 -8.75 3.47 -2.84
C ASN A 77 -8.53 4.45 -1.67
N ILE A 78 -9.62 5.04 -1.23
CA ILE A 78 -9.67 5.80 0.03
C ILE A 78 -10.38 4.93 1.05
N ILE A 79 -9.79 4.78 2.22
CA ILE A 79 -10.37 4.02 3.32
C ILE A 79 -10.99 4.95 4.36
N HIS A 80 -12.12 4.52 4.90
CA HIS A 80 -12.66 5.02 6.16
C HIS A 80 -12.76 3.84 7.12
N VAL A 81 -11.86 3.79 8.08
CA VAL A 81 -11.81 2.70 9.07
C VAL A 81 -12.91 2.90 10.08
N GLY A 82 -13.75 1.89 10.21
CA GLY A 82 -14.87 1.90 11.15
C GLY A 82 -14.42 1.87 12.61
N ALA A 83 -15.37 2.12 13.51
CA ALA A 83 -15.14 1.97 14.94
C ALA A 83 -14.81 0.51 15.27
N ASP A 84 -13.88 0.31 16.20
CA ASP A 84 -13.43 -1.01 16.66
C ASP A 84 -12.75 -1.86 15.59
N GLU A 85 -12.35 -1.26 14.50
CA GLU A 85 -11.60 -1.92 13.43
C GLU A 85 -10.24 -1.25 13.22
N ALA A 86 -9.34 -1.97 12.59
CA ALA A 86 -8.05 -1.48 12.12
C ALA A 86 -7.71 -2.21 10.82
N GLY A 87 -6.86 -1.64 10.01
CA GLY A 87 -6.45 -2.24 8.76
C GLY A 87 -5.00 -2.00 8.42
N TRP A 88 -4.48 -2.81 7.54
CA TRP A 88 -3.17 -2.61 6.90
C TRP A 88 -3.17 -3.25 5.53
N VAL A 89 -2.19 -2.90 4.73
CA VAL A 89 -2.04 -3.42 3.37
C VAL A 89 -0.95 -4.48 3.34
N ILE A 90 -1.25 -5.58 2.68
CA ILE A 90 -0.30 -6.66 2.41
C ILE A 90 -0.36 -7.04 0.93
N THR A 91 0.67 -7.72 0.45
CA THR A 91 0.69 -8.23 -0.93
C THR A 91 -0.18 -9.48 -1.09
N ARG A 92 -0.73 -9.62 -2.29
CA ARG A 92 -1.31 -10.88 -2.73
C ARG A 92 -0.22 -11.96 -2.87
N SER A 93 -0.65 -13.22 -2.78
CA SER A 93 0.26 -14.36 -2.87
C SER A 93 1.07 -14.42 -4.17
N THR A 94 0.49 -13.97 -5.28
CA THR A 94 1.21 -13.92 -6.56
C THR A 94 2.42 -13.00 -6.51
N LEU A 95 2.29 -11.84 -5.89
CA LEU A 95 3.41 -10.92 -5.69
C LEU A 95 4.46 -11.51 -4.75
N ASN A 96 4.02 -12.09 -3.63
CA ASN A 96 4.90 -12.75 -2.68
C ASN A 96 5.74 -13.85 -3.32
N ARG A 97 5.13 -14.68 -4.15
CA ARG A 97 5.83 -15.77 -4.85
C ARG A 97 6.89 -15.26 -5.83
N ASN A 98 6.77 -14.03 -6.28
CA ASN A 98 7.72 -13.40 -7.18
C ASN A 98 8.71 -12.47 -6.48
N GLY A 99 8.83 -12.59 -5.17
CA GLY A 99 9.83 -11.85 -4.40
C GLY A 99 9.46 -10.41 -4.10
N LEU A 100 8.18 -10.06 -4.25
CA LEU A 100 7.68 -8.74 -3.89
C LEU A 100 6.91 -8.82 -2.57
N PHE A 101 7.15 -7.87 -1.69
CA PHE A 101 6.33 -7.71 -0.51
C PHE A 101 6.06 -6.24 -0.24
N LEU A 102 4.91 -6.00 0.38
CA LEU A 102 4.47 -4.67 0.71
C LEU A 102 4.17 -4.60 2.21
N THR A 103 4.61 -3.51 2.81
CA THR A 103 4.27 -3.18 4.19
C THR A 103 3.59 -1.83 4.24
N SER A 104 2.59 -1.70 5.09
CA SER A 104 1.98 -0.40 5.42
C SER A 104 2.05 -0.13 6.91
N GLY A 105 1.81 1.11 7.29
CA GLY A 105 1.43 1.41 8.67
C GLY A 105 0.08 0.79 8.99
N LEU A 106 -0.25 0.75 10.26
CA LEU A 106 -1.58 0.38 10.72
C LEU A 106 -2.52 1.57 10.53
N TYR A 107 -3.66 1.32 9.92
CA TYR A 107 -4.75 2.30 9.84
C TYR A 107 -5.65 2.11 11.05
N ASP A 108 -5.64 3.07 11.95
CA ASP A 108 -6.40 3.03 13.19
C ASP A 108 -7.89 3.31 12.95
N SER A 109 -8.69 2.91 13.92
CA SER A 109 -10.12 3.22 13.95
C SER A 109 -10.37 4.72 13.73
N GLY A 110 -11.25 5.05 12.80
CA GLY A 110 -11.59 6.42 12.45
C GLY A 110 -10.66 7.06 11.42
N TYR A 111 -9.57 6.43 11.02
CA TYR A 111 -8.73 6.94 9.92
C TYR A 111 -9.56 7.07 8.64
N HIS A 112 -9.42 8.23 8.00
CA HIS A 112 -10.04 8.48 6.71
C HIS A 112 -9.02 9.10 5.76
N GLY A 113 -8.66 8.41 4.72
CA GLY A 113 -7.68 8.90 3.75
C GLY A 113 -7.22 7.86 2.76
N VAL A 114 -6.23 8.27 1.99
CA VAL A 114 -5.56 7.45 0.98
C VAL A 114 -4.79 6.31 1.63
N MET A 115 -4.75 5.18 0.96
CA MET A 115 -3.95 4.03 1.36
C MET A 115 -2.64 4.02 0.61
N ALA A 116 -1.57 3.79 1.34
CA ALA A 116 -0.22 3.72 0.79
C ALA A 116 0.60 2.67 1.53
N GLY A 117 1.71 2.27 0.94
CA GLY A 117 2.63 1.34 1.57
C GLY A 117 3.99 1.35 0.87
N MET A 118 4.91 0.62 1.45
CA MET A 118 6.24 0.45 0.87
C MET A 118 6.33 -0.91 0.18
N LEU A 119 6.56 -0.87 -1.13
CA LEU A 119 6.76 -2.06 -1.96
C LEU A 119 8.25 -2.34 -2.07
N HIS A 120 8.65 -3.57 -1.75
CA HIS A 120 10.03 -4.02 -1.87
C HIS A 120 10.14 -5.07 -2.96
N LEU A 121 11.05 -4.82 -3.90
CA LEU A 121 11.48 -5.77 -4.93
C LEU A 121 12.85 -6.29 -4.52
N SER A 122 12.88 -7.49 -3.99
CA SER A 122 14.09 -8.04 -3.34
C SER A 122 15.00 -8.82 -4.28
N LEU A 123 14.49 -9.19 -5.46
CA LEU A 123 15.26 -10.02 -6.38
C LEU A 123 16.02 -9.18 -7.39
N ILE A 124 17.29 -9.46 -7.48
CA ILE A 124 18.12 -9.01 -8.58
C ILE A 124 17.89 -9.98 -9.74
N HIS A 125 17.54 -9.47 -10.88
CA HIS A 125 17.50 -10.26 -12.09
C HIS A 125 18.88 -10.75 -12.46
N ILE A 126 18.95 -12.03 -12.59
CA ILE A 126 20.08 -12.67 -13.23
C ILE A 126 19.68 -13.10 -14.62
#